data_3f23b51c6d0b21a1ce2efa599313ec12
#
_entry.id   3f23b51c6d0b21a1ce2efa599313ec12
#
_cell.length_a   1.000
_cell.length_b   1.000
_cell.length_c   1.000
_cell.angle_alpha   90.00
_cell.angle_beta   90.00
_cell.angle_gamma   90.00
#
_symmetry.space_group_name_H-M   'P 1'
#
loop_
_entity.id
_entity.type
_entity.pdbx_description
1 polymer ?
#
loop_
_entity_poly.entity_id
_entity_poly.type
_entity_poly.pdbx_seq_one_letter_code
_entity_poly.pdbx_strand_id
1 'polypeptide(L)'
;MAIKAPGLKVRRRADGVAYYWVAKSSSPKAKEYKHKTVRLEGTPEEIEARCRGLQAEFREWLSGNGVDGKRGYDGTLKSVIRLYQQTPESPYHEIRSNTRAMYDESLGLLEKTVGARRLEKLTGLDFKRWYANFKQPAEDTEKQAERRAKLAEQGIILPPNGERVRRAYKAMQLLRIVIGFGVVLNITECFRLSAILKQIEFTSPKARTAAITFEQAQAVCNKAIEKGLLSIALAQALQFELTLRQIDVIGRWEKVTDAKAGGIVDRGQRWRDGLLWSDIDENGILIKTTSKVDDVVAEHDTMAYPFLRQIIDMVPPEKRVGPMIKCESTGMPYRYRFFSKKWREIANEAGVPADVWNRDSRAGGVTEGSDAGADLEHLRHHANHKNAQTTQRYNRKTLEKTQKVAELRVAHRGQKNVPAT
;
A
#
# COMPACT_ATOMS: atom_id res chain seq x y z
N MET A 1 -4.40 -36.51 40.44
CA MET A 1 -3.59 -35.77 39.43
C MET A 1 -3.30 -34.38 39.95
N ALA A 2 -2.10 -33.81 39.70
CA ALA A 2 -1.81 -32.46 40.10
C ALA A 2 -2.44 -31.49 39.07
N ILE A 3 -3.33 -30.60 39.52
CA ILE A 3 -3.98 -29.59 38.67
C ILE A 3 -2.90 -28.63 38.14
N LYS A 4 -2.81 -28.48 36.81
CA LYS A 4 -1.94 -27.52 36.15
C LYS A 4 -2.80 -26.49 35.39
N ALA A 5 -2.90 -25.29 35.92
CA ALA A 5 -3.69 -24.22 35.28
C ALA A 5 -2.98 -22.84 35.39
N PRO A 6 -3.22 -21.95 34.43
CA PRO A 6 -2.57 -20.64 34.41
C PRO A 6 -2.99 -19.82 35.64
N GLY A 7 -2.00 -19.25 36.36
CA GLY A 7 -2.22 -18.43 37.55
C GLY A 7 -2.57 -19.23 38.80
N LEU A 8 -2.67 -20.57 38.75
CA LEU A 8 -2.99 -21.43 39.90
C LEU A 8 -1.85 -21.42 40.93
N LYS A 9 -2.21 -21.19 42.20
CA LYS A 9 -1.34 -21.31 43.35
C LYS A 9 -1.98 -22.21 44.36
N VAL A 10 -1.27 -23.29 44.73
CA VAL A 10 -1.70 -24.28 45.73
C VAL A 10 -1.05 -23.95 47.06
N ARG A 11 -1.83 -23.84 48.11
CA ARG A 11 -1.35 -23.65 49.50
C ARG A 11 -1.76 -24.84 50.34
N ARG A 12 -0.77 -25.50 50.94
CA ARG A 12 -0.99 -26.55 51.92
C ARG A 12 -1.14 -25.92 53.30
N ARG A 13 -2.18 -26.26 54.03
CA ARG A 13 -2.47 -25.82 55.37
C ARG A 13 -2.65 -27.05 56.30
N ALA A 14 -2.69 -26.83 57.58
CA ALA A 14 -2.93 -27.93 58.54
C ALA A 14 -4.30 -28.62 58.37
N ASP A 15 -5.27 -27.87 57.84
CA ASP A 15 -6.66 -28.28 57.59
C ASP A 15 -6.93 -28.76 56.15
N GLY A 16 -5.87 -28.86 55.27
CA GLY A 16 -6.02 -29.37 53.94
C GLY A 16 -5.31 -28.52 52.88
N VAL A 17 -5.74 -28.72 51.61
CA VAL A 17 -5.19 -28.00 50.42
C VAL A 17 -6.15 -26.92 49.96
N ALA A 18 -5.68 -25.69 49.85
CA ALA A 18 -6.46 -24.59 49.34
C ALA A 18 -5.90 -24.10 47.98
N TYR A 19 -6.79 -23.88 47.02
CA TYR A 19 -6.45 -23.45 45.67
C TYR A 19 -6.77 -21.95 45.49
N TYR A 20 -5.87 -21.23 44.86
CA TYR A 20 -6.03 -19.81 44.55
C TYR A 20 -5.59 -19.54 43.14
N TRP A 21 -6.33 -18.68 42.44
CA TRP A 21 -5.81 -18.03 41.26
C TRP A 21 -5.18 -16.69 41.66
N VAL A 22 -4.01 -16.36 41.06
CA VAL A 22 -3.25 -15.16 41.38
C VAL A 22 -2.90 -14.41 40.08
N ALA A 23 -3.31 -13.14 39.99
CA ALA A 23 -2.96 -12.25 38.89
C ALA A 23 -1.46 -11.91 38.93
N LYS A 24 -0.66 -12.52 38.04
CA LYS A 24 0.78 -12.23 37.91
C LYS A 24 1.09 -11.66 36.54
N SER A 25 1.72 -10.48 36.52
CA SER A 25 2.29 -9.86 35.31
C SER A 25 3.42 -8.93 35.70
N SER A 26 4.41 -8.76 34.83
CA SER A 26 5.48 -7.74 34.96
C SER A 26 4.98 -6.31 34.69
N SER A 27 3.77 -6.16 34.16
CA SER A 27 3.17 -4.85 33.91
C SER A 27 2.84 -4.13 35.21
N PRO A 28 3.26 -2.87 35.41
CA PRO A 28 2.87 -2.02 36.56
C PRO A 28 1.35 -1.96 36.74
N LYS A 29 0.57 -2.01 35.66
CA LYS A 29 -0.88 -2.02 35.59
C LYS A 29 -1.50 -3.20 36.37
N ALA A 30 -0.80 -4.33 36.46
CA ALA A 30 -1.31 -5.51 37.19
C ALA A 30 -1.58 -5.22 38.69
N LYS A 31 -0.92 -4.21 39.26
CA LYS A 31 -1.15 -3.78 40.65
C LYS A 31 -2.52 -3.14 40.87
N GLU A 32 -3.16 -2.66 39.81
CA GLU A 32 -4.45 -1.97 39.84
C GLU A 32 -5.63 -2.91 39.59
N TYR A 33 -5.35 -4.19 39.24
CA TYR A 33 -6.41 -5.15 38.97
C TYR A 33 -7.17 -5.51 40.25
N LYS A 34 -8.51 -5.42 40.18
CA LYS A 34 -9.39 -5.59 41.36
C LYS A 34 -9.35 -7.00 41.95
N HIS A 35 -9.15 -8.04 41.14
CA HIS A 35 -9.13 -9.44 41.56
C HIS A 35 -7.71 -10.00 41.63
N LYS A 36 -6.89 -9.50 42.55
CA LYS A 36 -5.47 -9.90 42.68
C LYS A 36 -5.29 -11.36 43.07
N THR A 37 -6.17 -11.90 43.89
CA THR A 37 -6.17 -13.29 44.37
C THR A 37 -7.62 -13.74 44.55
N VAL A 38 -7.99 -14.85 43.95
CA VAL A 38 -9.33 -15.46 44.04
C VAL A 38 -9.19 -16.84 44.61
N ARG A 39 -9.91 -17.17 45.70
CA ARG A 39 -10.01 -18.53 46.22
C ARG A 39 -10.87 -19.37 45.30
N LEU A 40 -10.44 -20.61 45.03
CA LEU A 40 -11.10 -21.54 44.14
C LEU A 40 -11.56 -22.76 44.93
N GLU A 41 -12.80 -23.15 44.67
CA GLU A 41 -13.45 -24.33 45.28
C GLU A 41 -14.13 -25.12 44.14
N GLY A 42 -14.22 -26.46 44.27
CA GLY A 42 -14.82 -27.34 43.30
C GLY A 42 -13.94 -28.49 42.89
N THR A 43 -14.35 -29.24 41.86
CA THR A 43 -13.60 -30.36 41.30
C THR A 43 -12.31 -29.89 40.61
N PRO A 44 -11.33 -30.74 40.35
CA PRO A 44 -10.12 -30.37 39.59
C PRO A 44 -10.41 -29.70 38.24
N GLU A 45 -11.40 -30.21 37.51
CA GLU A 45 -11.82 -29.69 36.20
C GLU A 45 -12.45 -28.30 36.30
N GLU A 46 -13.28 -28.09 37.32
CA GLU A 46 -13.92 -26.77 37.59
C GLU A 46 -12.86 -25.74 38.01
N ILE A 47 -11.90 -26.11 38.84
CA ILE A 47 -10.77 -25.26 39.26
C ILE A 47 -9.93 -24.87 38.03
N GLU A 48 -9.64 -25.82 37.13
CA GLU A 48 -8.91 -25.56 35.90
C GLU A 48 -9.67 -24.59 34.97
N ALA A 49 -10.94 -24.87 34.72
CA ALA A 49 -11.80 -24.01 33.89
C ALA A 49 -11.91 -22.60 34.47
N ARG A 50 -12.06 -22.47 35.80
CA ARG A 50 -12.12 -21.18 36.49
C ARG A 50 -10.81 -20.41 36.40
N CYS A 51 -9.66 -21.09 36.51
CA CYS A 51 -8.34 -20.49 36.31
C CYS A 51 -8.16 -19.97 34.89
N ARG A 52 -8.58 -20.73 33.88
CA ARG A 52 -8.52 -20.30 32.48
C ARG A 52 -9.40 -19.05 32.24
N GLY A 53 -10.62 -19.05 32.78
CA GLY A 53 -11.52 -17.86 32.68
C GLY A 53 -10.94 -16.62 33.34
N LEU A 54 -10.47 -16.73 34.60
CA LEU A 54 -9.84 -15.61 35.32
C LEU A 54 -8.55 -15.12 34.64
N GLN A 55 -7.77 -16.03 34.05
CA GLN A 55 -6.57 -15.67 33.34
C GLN A 55 -6.88 -14.96 32.00
N ALA A 56 -7.95 -15.36 31.31
CA ALA A 56 -8.42 -14.69 30.11
C ALA A 56 -8.92 -13.27 30.45
N GLU A 57 -9.77 -13.14 31.48
CA GLU A 57 -10.26 -11.84 31.98
C GLU A 57 -9.11 -10.91 32.40
N PHE A 58 -8.12 -11.44 33.11
CA PHE A 58 -6.95 -10.65 33.52
C PHE A 58 -6.08 -10.23 32.34
N ARG A 59 -5.87 -11.08 31.33
CA ARG A 59 -5.16 -10.74 30.10
C ARG A 59 -5.91 -9.69 29.31
N GLU A 60 -7.23 -9.84 29.22
CA GLU A 60 -8.11 -8.88 28.55
C GLU A 60 -8.07 -7.52 29.27
N TRP A 61 -8.12 -7.51 30.61
CA TRP A 61 -7.97 -6.29 31.40
C TRP A 61 -6.59 -5.65 31.25
N LEU A 62 -5.49 -6.43 31.21
CA LEU A 62 -4.14 -5.94 30.96
C LEU A 62 -3.99 -5.35 29.56
N SER A 63 -4.59 -5.96 28.58
CA SER A 63 -4.59 -5.47 27.19
C SER A 63 -5.46 -4.22 27.00
N GLY A 64 -6.35 -3.93 27.97
CA GLY A 64 -7.31 -2.84 27.89
C GLY A 64 -8.53 -3.16 27.03
N ASN A 65 -8.66 -4.41 26.57
CA ASN A 65 -9.80 -4.90 25.78
C ASN A 65 -10.93 -5.34 26.74
N GLY A 66 -11.86 -4.50 26.99
CA GLY A 66 -13.09 -4.87 27.69
C GLY A 66 -14.27 -4.88 26.72
N VAL A 67 -15.29 -5.70 27.05
CA VAL A 67 -16.50 -5.99 26.26
C VAL A 67 -17.33 -4.76 25.81
N ASP A 68 -17.16 -3.61 26.47
CA ASP A 68 -17.65 -2.33 25.97
C ASP A 68 -16.55 -1.66 25.16
N GLY A 69 -16.74 -1.35 23.89
CA GLY A 69 -15.76 -0.72 22.99
C GLY A 69 -15.06 0.55 23.50
N LYS A 70 -15.40 0.99 24.72
CA LYS A 70 -14.74 2.06 25.48
C LYS A 70 -13.70 1.58 26.52
N ARG A 71 -13.63 0.28 26.83
CA ARG A 71 -12.68 -0.29 27.80
C ARG A 71 -11.26 -0.29 27.23
N GLY A 72 -10.55 0.78 27.30
CA GLY A 72 -9.21 1.02 26.77
C GLY A 72 -9.03 2.48 26.41
N TYR A 73 -10.11 3.26 26.44
CA TYR A 73 -10.05 4.69 26.27
C TYR A 73 -9.60 5.36 27.60
N ASP A 74 -8.44 6.04 27.55
CA ASP A 74 -7.85 6.75 28.68
C ASP A 74 -7.84 8.28 28.47
N GLY A 75 -8.55 8.79 27.46
CA GLY A 75 -8.60 10.20 27.08
C GLY A 75 -7.48 10.65 26.15
N THR A 76 -6.56 9.77 25.76
CA THR A 76 -5.45 10.10 24.87
C THR A 76 -5.73 9.70 23.42
N LEU A 77 -5.06 10.35 22.46
CA LEU A 77 -5.12 9.96 21.05
C LEU A 77 -4.61 8.52 20.83
N LYS A 78 -3.60 8.12 21.59
CA LYS A 78 -3.03 6.76 21.52
C LYS A 78 -4.06 5.69 21.85
N SER A 79 -4.92 5.92 22.84
CA SER A 79 -5.97 4.97 23.19
C SER A 79 -6.99 4.81 22.06
N VAL A 80 -7.35 5.87 21.34
CA VAL A 80 -8.27 5.79 20.20
C VAL A 80 -7.61 5.08 19.01
N ILE A 81 -6.30 5.33 18.75
CA ILE A 81 -5.54 4.60 17.74
C ILE A 81 -5.56 3.09 18.04
N ARG A 82 -5.32 2.70 19.28
CA ARG A 82 -5.36 1.30 19.71
C ARG A 82 -6.74 0.68 19.56
N LEU A 83 -7.79 1.38 19.95
CA LEU A 83 -9.16 0.93 19.74
C LEU A 83 -9.44 0.70 18.25
N TYR A 84 -9.02 1.63 17.38
CA TYR A 84 -9.16 1.47 15.93
C TYR A 84 -8.45 0.21 15.41
N GLN A 85 -7.27 -0.11 15.92
CA GLN A 85 -6.49 -1.27 15.48
C GLN A 85 -6.92 -2.61 16.12
N GLN A 86 -7.58 -2.59 17.29
CA GLN A 86 -7.81 -3.79 18.10
C GLN A 86 -9.28 -4.21 18.17
N THR A 87 -10.24 -3.29 17.97
CA THR A 87 -11.66 -3.62 18.00
C THR A 87 -12.00 -4.53 16.81
N PRO A 88 -12.60 -5.72 17.02
CA PRO A 88 -12.90 -6.67 15.95
C PRO A 88 -13.75 -6.08 14.82
N GLU A 89 -14.72 -5.24 15.15
CA GLU A 89 -15.63 -4.58 14.21
C GLU A 89 -15.02 -3.34 13.54
N SER A 90 -13.74 -3.07 13.78
CA SER A 90 -13.06 -1.92 13.15
C SER A 90 -12.82 -2.18 11.66
N PRO A 91 -13.10 -1.17 10.80
CA PRO A 91 -12.75 -1.25 9.38
C PRO A 91 -11.27 -1.51 9.10
N TYR A 92 -10.41 -1.34 10.11
CA TYR A 92 -8.99 -1.67 10.03
C TYR A 92 -8.73 -3.13 9.64
N HIS A 93 -9.59 -4.05 10.03
CA HIS A 93 -9.45 -5.48 9.76
C HIS A 93 -9.88 -5.85 8.34
N GLU A 94 -10.71 -5.05 7.70
CA GLU A 94 -11.23 -5.26 6.34
C GLU A 94 -10.28 -4.74 5.25
N ILE A 95 -9.32 -3.87 5.60
CA ILE A 95 -8.40 -3.30 4.61
C ILE A 95 -7.36 -4.31 4.14
N ARG A 96 -7.01 -4.25 2.85
CA ARG A 96 -5.99 -5.10 2.22
C ARG A 96 -4.63 -4.93 2.92
N SER A 97 -3.83 -6.01 2.98
CA SER A 97 -2.54 -6.08 3.68
C SER A 97 -1.58 -4.93 3.36
N ASN A 98 -1.45 -4.55 2.08
CA ASN A 98 -0.59 -3.44 1.66
C ASN A 98 -1.09 -2.07 2.17
N THR A 99 -2.42 -1.86 2.20
CA THR A 99 -3.01 -0.65 2.75
C THR A 99 -2.82 -0.62 4.26
N ARG A 100 -2.97 -1.76 4.93
CA ARG A 100 -2.74 -1.91 6.37
C ARG A 100 -1.31 -1.54 6.74
N ALA A 101 -0.31 -2.03 6.00
CA ALA A 101 1.09 -1.67 6.24
C ALA A 101 1.35 -0.16 6.15
N MET A 102 0.72 0.53 5.18
CA MET A 102 0.80 1.99 5.08
C MET A 102 0.07 2.71 6.22
N TYR A 103 -1.04 2.13 6.71
CA TYR A 103 -1.76 2.66 7.86
C TYR A 103 -0.91 2.54 9.12
N ASP A 104 -0.31 1.38 9.35
CA ASP A 104 0.55 1.11 10.51
C ASP A 104 1.74 2.08 10.58
N GLU A 105 2.36 2.40 9.43
CA GLU A 105 3.42 3.42 9.38
C GLU A 105 2.92 4.79 9.86
N SER A 106 1.75 5.23 9.35
CA SER A 106 1.18 6.53 9.68
C SER A 106 0.60 6.58 11.09
N LEU A 107 -0.05 5.50 11.54
CA LEU A 107 -0.55 5.36 12.91
C LEU A 107 0.60 5.32 13.91
N GLY A 108 1.67 4.59 13.61
CA GLY A 108 2.89 4.56 14.41
C GLY A 108 3.56 5.92 14.53
N LEU A 109 3.55 6.73 13.46
CA LEU A 109 4.01 8.13 13.52
C LEU A 109 3.15 8.94 14.50
N LEU A 110 1.82 8.89 14.37
CA LEU A 110 0.89 9.60 15.25
C LEU A 110 1.05 9.14 16.72
N GLU A 111 1.12 7.83 16.95
CA GLU A 111 1.26 7.28 18.30
C GLU A 111 2.55 7.74 18.97
N LYS A 112 3.69 7.70 18.26
CA LYS A 112 5.00 8.05 18.79
C LYS A 112 5.17 9.55 19.05
N THR A 113 4.56 10.40 18.23
CA THR A 113 4.81 11.85 18.28
C THR A 113 3.76 12.62 19.08
N VAL A 114 2.48 12.29 18.87
CA VAL A 114 1.34 13.04 19.44
C VAL A 114 0.35 12.15 20.21
N GLY A 115 0.61 10.85 20.29
CA GLY A 115 -0.29 9.87 20.89
C GLY A 115 -0.63 10.14 22.35
N ALA A 116 0.29 10.70 23.13
CA ALA A 116 0.08 11.04 24.54
C ALA A 116 -0.81 12.27 24.76
N ARG A 117 -1.20 13.00 23.70
CA ARG A 117 -2.05 14.18 23.81
C ARG A 117 -3.46 13.81 24.22
N ARG A 118 -4.01 14.49 25.21
CA ARG A 118 -5.39 14.33 25.67
C ARG A 118 -6.35 14.99 24.71
N LEU A 119 -7.37 14.26 24.25
CA LEU A 119 -8.32 14.72 23.22
C LEU A 119 -9.12 15.94 23.68
N GLU A 120 -9.46 16.03 24.96
CA GLU A 120 -10.18 17.16 25.53
C GLU A 120 -9.49 18.51 25.29
N LYS A 121 -8.13 18.52 25.29
CA LYS A 121 -7.30 19.72 25.16
C LYS A 121 -6.92 20.07 23.72
N LEU A 122 -7.22 19.19 22.76
CA LEU A 122 -6.85 19.41 21.36
C LEU A 122 -7.73 20.48 20.69
N THR A 123 -7.08 21.29 19.88
CA THR A 123 -7.68 22.35 19.07
C THR A 123 -7.34 22.18 17.58
N GLY A 124 -8.00 22.90 16.71
CA GLY A 124 -7.67 22.91 15.28
C GLY A 124 -6.25 23.40 14.97
N LEU A 125 -5.70 24.27 15.83
CA LEU A 125 -4.32 24.78 15.68
C LEU A 125 -3.30 23.67 15.93
N ASP A 126 -3.58 22.73 16.84
CA ASP A 126 -2.69 21.59 17.08
C ASP A 126 -2.56 20.73 15.83
N PHE A 127 -3.64 20.45 15.13
CA PHE A 127 -3.63 19.69 13.89
C PHE A 127 -2.84 20.38 12.76
N LYS A 128 -2.96 21.71 12.63
CA LYS A 128 -2.16 22.50 11.69
C LYS A 128 -0.67 22.44 12.03
N ARG A 129 -0.31 22.55 13.32
CA ARG A 129 1.08 22.43 13.79
C ARG A 129 1.64 21.02 13.54
N TRP A 130 0.85 19.97 13.81
CA TRP A 130 1.28 18.59 13.53
C TRP A 130 1.52 18.35 12.05
N TYR A 131 0.62 18.85 11.20
CA TYR A 131 0.81 18.78 9.75
C TYR A 131 2.12 19.48 9.33
N ALA A 132 2.36 20.69 9.80
CA ALA A 132 3.59 21.45 9.52
C ALA A 132 4.85 20.69 9.98
N ASN A 133 4.83 20.11 11.19
CA ASN A 133 5.95 19.32 11.71
C ASN A 133 6.18 18.04 10.92
N PHE A 134 5.12 17.32 10.56
CA PHE A 134 5.25 16.08 9.78
C PHE A 134 5.71 16.35 8.34
N LYS A 135 5.48 17.55 7.84
CA LYS A 135 5.92 18.00 6.50
C LYS A 135 7.41 18.31 6.43
N GLN A 136 8.06 18.59 7.55
CA GLN A 136 9.49 18.95 7.59
C GLN A 136 10.35 17.91 6.86
N PRO A 137 11.40 18.35 6.15
CA PRO A 137 12.39 17.45 5.54
C PRO A 137 12.93 16.44 6.56
N ALA A 138 13.37 15.28 6.04
CA ALA A 138 14.10 14.36 6.91
C ALA A 138 15.50 14.92 7.16
N GLU A 139 15.99 14.77 8.38
CA GLU A 139 17.42 14.92 8.65
C GLU A 139 18.20 13.83 7.93
N ASP A 140 19.40 14.16 7.47
CA ASP A 140 20.27 13.14 6.87
C ASP A 140 20.71 12.15 7.96
N THR A 141 20.63 10.87 7.63
CA THR A 141 21.29 9.85 8.45
C THR A 141 22.82 10.00 8.29
N GLU A 142 23.61 9.51 9.26
CA GLU A 142 25.07 9.54 9.18
C GLU A 142 25.61 9.07 7.82
N LYS A 143 25.09 7.94 7.30
CA LYS A 143 25.47 7.41 5.97
C LYS A 143 25.10 8.34 4.82
N GLN A 144 23.99 9.07 4.94
CA GLN A 144 23.58 10.06 3.93
C GLN A 144 24.45 11.31 4.00
N ALA A 145 24.78 11.78 5.20
CA ALA A 145 25.67 12.90 5.43
C ALA A 145 27.09 12.58 4.90
N GLU A 146 27.65 11.41 5.22
CA GLU A 146 28.95 10.94 4.68
C GLU A 146 28.93 10.86 3.15
N ARG A 147 27.86 10.31 2.56
CA ARG A 147 27.71 10.24 1.11
C ARG A 147 27.65 11.62 0.48
N ARG A 148 26.93 12.58 1.10
CA ARG A 148 26.88 13.97 0.62
C ARG A 148 28.24 14.62 0.67
N ALA A 149 29.00 14.43 1.76
CA ALA A 149 30.34 14.95 1.92
C ALA A 149 31.29 14.42 0.81
N LYS A 150 31.30 13.08 0.59
CA LYS A 150 32.11 12.47 -0.47
C LYS A 150 31.76 12.96 -1.88
N LEU A 151 30.49 13.20 -2.16
CA LEU A 151 30.06 13.73 -3.46
C LEU A 151 30.41 15.20 -3.61
N ALA A 152 30.33 15.99 -2.53
CA ALA A 152 30.74 17.39 -2.52
C ALA A 152 32.25 17.54 -2.77
N GLU A 153 33.09 16.66 -2.24
CA GLU A 153 34.53 16.58 -2.56
C GLU A 153 34.79 16.35 -4.05
N GLN A 154 33.88 15.64 -4.73
CA GLN A 154 33.90 15.40 -6.19
C GLN A 154 33.25 16.52 -7.00
N GLY A 155 32.86 17.65 -6.37
CA GLY A 155 32.18 18.76 -7.04
C GLY A 155 30.67 18.51 -7.28
N ILE A 156 30.10 17.41 -6.75
CA ILE A 156 28.69 17.05 -6.95
C ILE A 156 27.89 17.48 -5.71
N ILE A 157 27.14 18.57 -5.82
CA ILE A 157 26.26 19.06 -4.74
C ILE A 157 24.87 18.45 -4.89
N LEU A 158 24.50 17.56 -3.97
CA LEU A 158 23.14 17.02 -3.91
C LEU A 158 22.17 18.07 -3.32
N PRO A 159 20.95 18.20 -3.89
CA PRO A 159 19.95 19.09 -3.32
C PRO A 159 19.55 18.64 -1.90
N PRO A 160 19.12 19.58 -1.03
CA PRO A 160 18.64 19.25 0.30
C PRO A 160 17.41 18.33 0.24
N ASN A 161 17.14 17.62 1.33
CA ASN A 161 15.93 16.81 1.42
C ASN A 161 14.68 17.68 1.27
N GLY A 162 13.77 17.24 0.41
CA GLY A 162 12.52 17.93 0.17
C GLY A 162 11.48 17.73 1.28
N GLU A 163 10.48 18.60 1.31
CA GLU A 163 9.35 18.48 2.23
C GLU A 163 8.61 17.15 2.07
N ARG A 164 8.17 16.58 3.19
CA ARG A 164 7.46 15.30 3.26
C ARG A 164 5.94 15.47 3.23
N VAL A 165 5.43 16.28 2.30
CA VAL A 165 4.00 16.62 2.15
C VAL A 165 3.11 15.37 2.15
N ARG A 166 3.50 14.30 1.42
CA ARG A 166 2.74 13.05 1.37
C ARG A 166 2.63 12.37 2.73
N ARG A 167 3.71 12.35 3.52
CA ARG A 167 3.72 11.78 4.87
C ARG A 167 2.78 12.55 5.80
N ALA A 168 2.87 13.87 5.80
CA ALA A 168 2.01 14.73 6.60
C ALA A 168 0.53 14.58 6.22
N TYR A 169 0.23 14.61 4.93
CA TYR A 169 -1.14 14.47 4.42
C TYR A 169 -1.75 13.13 4.81
N LYS A 170 -1.01 12.02 4.63
CA LYS A 170 -1.47 10.68 5.03
C LYS A 170 -1.72 10.59 6.53
N ALA A 171 -0.83 11.12 7.37
CA ALA A 171 -1.03 11.14 8.83
C ALA A 171 -2.33 11.87 9.20
N MET A 172 -2.63 13.01 8.56
CA MET A 172 -3.87 13.73 8.82
C MET A 172 -5.12 13.00 8.29
N GLN A 173 -5.01 12.29 7.16
CA GLN A 173 -6.09 11.43 6.68
C GLN A 173 -6.38 10.28 7.67
N LEU A 174 -5.34 9.63 8.17
CA LEU A 174 -5.48 8.57 9.17
C LEU A 174 -6.04 9.11 10.50
N LEU A 175 -5.61 10.30 10.91
CA LEU A 175 -6.17 10.95 12.08
C LEU A 175 -7.69 11.16 11.94
N ARG A 176 -8.18 11.59 10.77
CA ARG A 176 -9.62 11.71 10.50
C ARG A 176 -10.34 10.37 10.61
N ILE A 177 -9.74 9.30 10.08
CA ILE A 177 -10.31 7.96 10.16
C ILE A 177 -10.39 7.49 11.63
N VAL A 178 -9.32 7.63 12.38
CA VAL A 178 -9.25 7.24 13.80
C VAL A 178 -10.25 8.03 14.65
N ILE A 179 -10.31 9.36 14.50
CA ILE A 179 -11.28 10.19 15.21
C ILE A 179 -12.71 9.85 14.77
N GLY A 180 -12.94 9.57 13.47
CA GLY A 180 -14.22 9.08 12.97
C GLY A 180 -14.66 7.76 13.61
N PHE A 181 -13.73 6.82 13.78
CA PHE A 181 -14.00 5.59 14.51
C PHE A 181 -14.29 5.84 15.99
N GLY A 182 -13.60 6.79 16.62
CA GLY A 182 -13.93 7.24 17.97
C GLY A 182 -15.37 7.80 18.10
N VAL A 183 -15.89 8.43 17.04
CA VAL A 183 -17.31 8.84 16.98
C VAL A 183 -18.23 7.61 16.94
N VAL A 184 -17.89 6.59 16.14
CA VAL A 184 -18.65 5.31 16.10
C VAL A 184 -18.69 4.65 17.49
N LEU A 185 -17.59 4.72 18.25
CA LEU A 185 -17.52 4.23 19.63
C LEU A 185 -18.20 5.18 20.64
N ASN A 186 -18.84 6.25 20.19
CA ASN A 186 -19.49 7.25 21.02
C ASN A 186 -18.53 7.89 22.08
N ILE A 187 -17.28 8.17 21.68
CA ILE A 187 -16.32 8.93 22.50
C ILE A 187 -16.61 10.42 22.32
N THR A 188 -17.03 11.09 23.40
CA THR A 188 -17.57 12.45 23.36
C THR A 188 -16.63 13.46 22.69
N GLU A 189 -15.33 13.43 23.03
CA GLU A 189 -14.33 14.34 22.48
C GLU A 189 -14.15 14.18 20.97
N CYS A 190 -14.38 12.96 20.45
CA CYS A 190 -14.23 12.68 19.03
C CYS A 190 -15.28 13.37 18.15
N PHE A 191 -16.49 13.62 18.67
CA PHE A 191 -17.52 14.40 17.93
C PHE A 191 -17.02 15.82 17.65
N ARG A 192 -16.53 16.52 18.68
CA ARG A 192 -15.97 17.87 18.54
C ARG A 192 -14.77 17.89 17.60
N LEU A 193 -13.82 16.96 17.78
CA LEU A 193 -12.61 16.92 16.97
C LEU A 193 -12.89 16.53 15.52
N SER A 194 -13.87 15.65 15.27
CA SER A 194 -14.32 15.32 13.91
C SER A 194 -14.88 16.54 13.19
N ALA A 195 -15.70 17.34 13.87
CA ALA A 195 -16.24 18.58 13.32
C ALA A 195 -15.12 19.59 12.99
N ILE A 196 -14.15 19.77 13.89
CA ILE A 196 -12.98 20.64 13.66
C ILE A 196 -12.16 20.16 12.45
N LEU A 197 -11.85 18.85 12.37
CA LEU A 197 -11.03 18.28 11.29
C LEU A 197 -11.69 18.41 9.92
N LYS A 198 -13.03 18.44 9.83
CA LYS A 198 -13.77 18.68 8.58
C LYS A 198 -13.55 20.10 8.05
N GLN A 199 -13.34 21.08 8.93
CA GLN A 199 -13.12 22.49 8.55
C GLN A 199 -11.66 22.80 8.17
N ILE A 200 -10.73 21.88 8.39
CA ILE A 200 -9.31 22.13 8.11
C ILE A 200 -8.96 21.48 6.78
N GLU A 201 -8.49 22.28 5.84
CA GLU A 201 -7.87 21.78 4.63
C GLU A 201 -6.37 21.58 4.84
N PHE A 202 -5.87 20.42 4.44
CA PHE A 202 -4.46 20.10 4.38
C PHE A 202 -4.02 20.01 2.93
N THR A 203 -2.93 20.68 2.59
CA THR A 203 -2.39 20.62 1.23
C THR A 203 -2.06 19.19 0.82
N SER A 204 -2.70 18.70 -0.22
CA SER A 204 -2.41 17.39 -0.79
C SER A 204 -1.08 17.39 -1.53
N PRO A 205 -0.37 16.27 -1.60
CA PRO A 205 0.81 16.18 -2.45
C PRO A 205 0.42 16.36 -3.91
N LYS A 206 1.21 17.13 -4.64
CA LYS A 206 1.00 17.31 -6.09
C LYS A 206 0.95 15.94 -6.78
N ALA A 207 0.03 15.82 -7.73
CA ALA A 207 -0.03 14.62 -8.57
C ALA A 207 1.27 14.51 -9.38
N ARG A 208 1.75 13.28 -9.52
CA ARG A 208 2.91 12.99 -10.34
C ARG A 208 2.54 13.15 -11.81
N THR A 209 3.36 13.87 -12.56
CA THR A 209 3.15 14.14 -13.99
C THR A 209 4.14 13.42 -14.91
N ALA A 210 5.13 12.72 -14.36
CA ALA A 210 6.08 11.97 -15.17
C ALA A 210 5.35 10.84 -15.94
N ALA A 211 5.75 10.68 -17.20
CA ALA A 211 5.35 9.60 -18.09
C ALA A 211 6.58 9.19 -18.88
N ILE A 212 6.73 7.92 -19.20
CA ILE A 212 7.77 7.45 -20.10
C ILE A 212 7.27 7.63 -21.54
N THR A 213 8.11 8.07 -22.46
CA THR A 213 7.77 8.10 -23.90
C THR A 213 8.01 6.73 -24.53
N PHE A 214 7.50 6.52 -25.75
CA PHE A 214 7.76 5.28 -26.49
C PHE A 214 9.26 5.06 -26.73
N GLU A 215 9.99 6.11 -27.15
CA GLU A 215 11.43 6.04 -27.38
C GLU A 215 12.20 5.66 -26.11
N GLN A 216 11.80 6.20 -24.97
CA GLN A 216 12.39 5.84 -23.68
C GLN A 216 12.05 4.40 -23.29
N ALA A 217 10.82 3.96 -23.50
CA ALA A 217 10.40 2.58 -23.24
C ALA A 217 11.18 1.59 -24.12
N GLN A 218 11.31 1.90 -25.41
CA GLN A 218 12.10 1.13 -26.39
C GLN A 218 13.58 1.11 -26.01
N ALA A 219 14.17 2.24 -25.62
CA ALA A 219 15.56 2.30 -25.19
C ALA A 219 15.82 1.43 -23.96
N VAL A 220 14.90 1.42 -22.99
CA VAL A 220 14.97 0.51 -21.83
C VAL A 220 14.91 -0.95 -22.26
N CYS A 221 13.98 -1.30 -23.15
CA CYS A 221 13.86 -2.68 -23.64
C CYS A 221 15.13 -3.12 -24.36
N ASN A 222 15.64 -2.31 -25.29
CA ASN A 222 16.85 -2.62 -26.04
C ASN A 222 18.07 -2.81 -25.09
N LYS A 223 18.25 -1.92 -24.13
CA LYS A 223 19.32 -2.01 -23.15
C LYS A 223 19.17 -3.24 -22.24
N ALA A 224 17.96 -3.59 -21.87
CA ALA A 224 17.70 -4.79 -21.08
C ALA A 224 18.01 -6.07 -21.87
N ILE A 225 17.64 -6.12 -23.15
CA ILE A 225 17.95 -7.23 -24.06
C ILE A 225 19.47 -7.39 -24.24
N GLU A 226 20.17 -6.28 -24.51
CA GLU A 226 21.64 -6.25 -24.60
C GLU A 226 22.32 -6.86 -23.37
N LYS A 227 21.74 -6.66 -22.19
CA LYS A 227 22.26 -7.19 -20.91
C LYS A 227 21.74 -8.59 -20.55
N GLY A 228 21.00 -9.23 -21.41
CA GLY A 228 20.42 -10.56 -21.15
C GLY A 228 19.29 -10.55 -20.10
N LEU A 229 18.68 -9.38 -19.84
CA LEU A 229 17.58 -9.20 -18.88
C LEU A 229 16.23 -9.09 -19.62
N LEU A 230 15.91 -10.15 -20.39
CA LEU A 230 14.71 -10.20 -21.24
C LEU A 230 13.42 -9.99 -20.46
N SER A 231 13.36 -10.44 -19.18
CA SER A 231 12.22 -10.24 -18.31
C SER A 231 11.95 -8.75 -18.01
N ILE A 232 13.00 -7.93 -17.90
CA ILE A 232 12.87 -6.48 -17.70
C ILE A 232 12.30 -5.82 -18.97
N ALA A 233 12.81 -6.23 -20.17
CA ALA A 233 12.30 -5.76 -21.44
C ALA A 233 10.82 -6.12 -21.61
N LEU A 234 10.47 -7.38 -21.38
CA LEU A 234 9.09 -7.86 -21.49
C LEU A 234 8.16 -7.12 -20.51
N ALA A 235 8.58 -6.96 -19.26
CA ALA A 235 7.79 -6.22 -18.28
C ALA A 235 7.60 -4.74 -18.67
N GLN A 236 8.62 -4.10 -19.24
CA GLN A 236 8.54 -2.72 -19.72
C GLN A 236 7.57 -2.59 -20.89
N ALA A 237 7.66 -3.47 -21.90
CA ALA A 237 6.78 -3.46 -23.06
C ALA A 237 5.33 -3.71 -22.67
N LEU A 238 5.05 -4.75 -21.86
CA LEU A 238 3.70 -5.05 -21.37
C LEU A 238 3.05 -3.88 -20.60
N GLN A 239 3.83 -3.18 -19.78
CA GLN A 239 3.31 -2.03 -19.03
C GLN A 239 3.07 -0.80 -19.91
N PHE A 240 3.85 -0.62 -20.97
CA PHE A 240 3.69 0.51 -21.88
C PHE A 240 2.56 0.26 -22.87
N GLU A 241 2.67 -0.80 -23.67
CA GLU A 241 1.74 -1.12 -24.77
C GLU A 241 0.34 -1.47 -24.25
N LEU A 242 0.26 -2.39 -23.29
CA LEU A 242 -1.03 -2.82 -22.74
C LEU A 242 -1.47 -1.97 -21.53
N THR A 243 -0.74 -0.91 -21.23
CA THR A 243 -1.01 -0.01 -20.10
C THR A 243 -1.28 -0.72 -18.77
N LEU A 244 -0.72 -1.90 -18.55
CA LEU A 244 -0.92 -2.71 -17.36
C LEU A 244 -0.22 -2.06 -16.14
N ARG A 245 -0.78 -2.29 -14.95
CA ARG A 245 -0.09 -1.83 -13.73
C ARG A 245 1.12 -2.72 -13.45
N GLN A 246 2.19 -2.12 -12.95
CA GLN A 246 3.39 -2.86 -12.58
C GLN A 246 3.09 -4.11 -11.73
N ILE A 247 2.18 -4.01 -10.76
CA ILE A 247 1.80 -5.12 -9.90
C ILE A 247 1.06 -6.24 -10.66
N ASP A 248 0.27 -5.89 -11.67
CA ASP A 248 -0.43 -6.88 -12.50
C ASP A 248 0.55 -7.61 -13.43
N VAL A 249 1.68 -6.98 -13.78
CA VAL A 249 2.73 -7.58 -14.64
C VAL A 249 3.70 -8.45 -13.83
N ILE A 250 4.35 -7.88 -12.79
CA ILE A 250 5.41 -8.60 -12.03
C ILE A 250 4.88 -9.40 -10.84
N GLY A 251 3.63 -9.16 -10.44
CA GLY A 251 3.05 -9.74 -9.23
C GLY A 251 3.52 -9.10 -7.93
N ARG A 252 3.11 -9.71 -6.83
CA ARG A 252 3.47 -9.30 -5.47
C ARG A 252 3.70 -10.52 -4.58
N TRP A 253 4.48 -10.30 -3.54
CA TRP A 253 4.74 -11.29 -2.51
C TRP A 253 4.01 -10.92 -1.23
N GLU A 254 3.16 -11.82 -0.74
CA GLU A 254 2.36 -11.66 0.48
C GLU A 254 2.74 -12.73 1.51
N LYS A 255 2.65 -12.39 2.79
CA LYS A 255 2.85 -13.39 3.85
C LYS A 255 1.88 -14.55 3.69
N VAL A 256 2.36 -15.77 3.83
CA VAL A 256 1.52 -16.95 3.84
C VAL A 256 0.73 -16.98 5.15
N THR A 257 -0.60 -16.85 5.04
CA THR A 257 -1.53 -16.96 6.18
C THR A 257 -2.25 -18.31 6.22
N ASP A 258 -2.17 -19.04 5.10
CA ASP A 258 -2.82 -20.34 4.90
C ASP A 258 -1.80 -21.34 4.31
N ALA A 259 -1.50 -22.39 5.07
CA ALA A 259 -0.53 -23.43 4.69
C ALA A 259 -1.01 -24.35 3.55
N LYS A 260 -2.33 -24.40 3.27
CA LYS A 260 -2.93 -25.36 2.33
C LYS A 260 -3.05 -24.85 0.89
N ALA A 261 -2.92 -23.54 0.64
CA ALA A 261 -3.06 -23.00 -0.69
C ALA A 261 -1.75 -23.15 -1.49
N GLY A 262 -1.81 -23.80 -2.66
CA GLY A 262 -0.71 -23.96 -3.60
C GLY A 262 -0.13 -22.65 -4.14
N GLY A 263 0.78 -22.73 -5.09
CA GLY A 263 1.43 -21.60 -5.76
C GLY A 263 2.92 -21.46 -5.40
N ILE A 264 3.54 -20.42 -5.93
CA ILE A 264 4.98 -20.17 -5.72
C ILE A 264 5.18 -19.55 -4.33
N VAL A 265 5.91 -20.24 -3.47
CA VAL A 265 6.23 -19.80 -2.10
C VAL A 265 7.75 -19.67 -1.95
N ASP A 266 8.22 -18.53 -1.41
CA ASP A 266 9.61 -18.30 -1.04
C ASP A 266 9.69 -17.48 0.25
N ARG A 267 10.55 -17.90 1.20
CA ARG A 267 10.81 -17.22 2.48
C ARG A 267 9.54 -16.83 3.25
N GLY A 268 8.56 -17.76 3.31
CA GLY A 268 7.29 -17.55 4.02
C GLY A 268 6.33 -16.55 3.34
N GLN A 269 6.60 -16.21 2.09
CA GLN A 269 5.73 -15.38 1.27
C GLN A 269 5.28 -16.15 0.02
N ARG A 270 4.05 -15.88 -0.42
CA ARG A 270 3.46 -16.42 -1.64
C ARG A 270 3.38 -15.34 -2.70
N TRP A 271 3.79 -15.69 -3.93
CA TRP A 271 3.62 -14.83 -5.09
C TRP A 271 2.18 -14.87 -5.61
N ARG A 272 1.63 -13.71 -5.97
CA ARG A 272 0.27 -13.53 -6.49
C ARG A 272 0.21 -12.43 -7.54
N ASP A 273 -0.86 -12.46 -8.31
CA ASP A 273 -1.37 -11.39 -9.19
C ASP A 273 -0.52 -11.04 -10.42
N GLY A 274 0.72 -11.52 -10.55
CA GLY A 274 1.50 -11.27 -11.76
C GLY A 274 1.01 -12.06 -12.97
N LEU A 275 1.48 -11.69 -14.14
CA LEU A 275 1.15 -12.36 -15.40
C LEU A 275 1.74 -13.76 -15.46
N LEU A 276 0.93 -14.68 -15.93
CA LEU A 276 1.32 -16.05 -16.32
C LEU A 276 1.34 -16.16 -17.84
N TRP A 277 2.16 -17.05 -18.38
CA TRP A 277 2.13 -17.37 -19.79
C TRP A 277 0.77 -17.94 -20.24
N SER A 278 0.06 -18.62 -19.34
CA SER A 278 -1.31 -19.09 -19.56
C SER A 278 -2.37 -17.98 -19.59
N ASP A 279 -2.02 -16.73 -19.25
CA ASP A 279 -2.93 -15.59 -19.40
C ASP A 279 -3.02 -15.11 -20.87
N ILE A 280 -2.18 -15.64 -21.77
CA ILE A 280 -2.24 -15.40 -23.23
C ILE A 280 -2.73 -16.69 -23.88
N ASP A 281 -3.80 -16.61 -24.65
CA ASP A 281 -4.35 -17.74 -25.40
C ASP A 281 -3.60 -18.02 -26.72
N GLU A 282 -4.03 -19.03 -27.44
CA GLU A 282 -3.46 -19.44 -28.74
C GLU A 282 -3.59 -18.36 -29.84
N ASN A 283 -4.56 -17.47 -29.72
CA ASN A 283 -4.78 -16.36 -30.66
C ASN A 283 -3.96 -15.11 -30.27
N GLY A 284 -3.21 -15.15 -29.17
CA GLY A 284 -2.44 -14.02 -28.67
C GLY A 284 -3.25 -13.03 -27.84
N ILE A 285 -4.46 -13.40 -27.41
CA ILE A 285 -5.31 -12.56 -26.56
C ILE A 285 -4.88 -12.75 -25.11
N LEU A 286 -4.46 -11.67 -24.46
CA LEU A 286 -4.14 -11.64 -23.04
C LEU A 286 -5.40 -11.33 -22.25
N ILE A 287 -5.75 -12.21 -21.31
CA ILE A 287 -6.89 -12.05 -20.40
C ILE A 287 -6.39 -12.08 -18.95
N LYS A 288 -6.59 -10.99 -18.21
CA LYS A 288 -6.10 -10.84 -16.85
C LYS A 288 -7.07 -10.13 -15.92
N THR A 289 -7.49 -10.79 -14.84
CA THR A 289 -8.18 -10.10 -13.73
C THR A 289 -7.19 -9.20 -12.99
N THR A 290 -7.52 -7.91 -12.87
CA THR A 290 -6.59 -6.92 -12.30
C THR A 290 -6.58 -6.97 -10.77
N SER A 291 -5.40 -6.84 -10.15
CA SER A 291 -5.20 -6.98 -8.72
C SER A 291 -5.85 -5.90 -7.85
N LYS A 292 -6.15 -4.74 -8.41
CA LYS A 292 -6.66 -3.58 -7.64
C LYS A 292 -8.18 -3.53 -7.56
N VAL A 293 -8.87 -4.08 -8.55
CA VAL A 293 -10.33 -4.09 -8.66
C VAL A 293 -10.72 -5.50 -9.09
N ASP A 294 -11.29 -6.26 -8.18
CA ASP A 294 -11.51 -7.70 -8.35
C ASP A 294 -12.47 -8.06 -9.51
N ASP A 295 -13.23 -7.09 -10.04
CA ASP A 295 -14.22 -7.31 -11.10
C ASP A 295 -13.78 -6.78 -12.48
N VAL A 296 -12.56 -6.25 -12.60
CA VAL A 296 -12.08 -5.67 -13.87
C VAL A 296 -11.11 -6.62 -14.53
N VAL A 297 -11.52 -7.15 -15.67
CA VAL A 297 -10.70 -7.98 -16.54
C VAL A 297 -10.02 -7.09 -17.57
N ALA A 298 -8.69 -7.20 -17.68
CA ALA A 298 -7.91 -6.67 -18.78
C ALA A 298 -7.95 -7.66 -19.93
N GLU A 299 -8.33 -7.22 -21.10
CA GLU A 299 -8.33 -8.01 -22.34
C GLU A 299 -7.59 -7.22 -23.42
N HIS A 300 -6.54 -7.81 -23.96
CA HIS A 300 -5.68 -7.15 -24.95
C HIS A 300 -5.23 -8.14 -26.02
N ASP A 301 -5.36 -7.74 -27.27
CA ASP A 301 -4.74 -8.44 -28.40
C ASP A 301 -3.24 -8.07 -28.45
N THR A 302 -2.37 -9.00 -28.05
CA THR A 302 -0.91 -8.78 -28.07
C THR A 302 -0.35 -8.73 -29.48
N MET A 303 -1.10 -9.25 -30.48
CA MET A 303 -0.71 -9.22 -31.89
C MET A 303 -0.84 -7.83 -32.51
N ALA A 304 -1.70 -6.98 -31.93
CA ALA A 304 -1.89 -5.59 -32.37
C ALA A 304 -0.68 -4.69 -32.07
N TYR A 305 0.32 -5.16 -31.29
CA TYR A 305 1.48 -4.39 -30.87
C TYR A 305 2.79 -5.01 -31.36
N PRO A 306 3.30 -4.60 -32.56
CA PRO A 306 4.48 -5.20 -33.17
C PRO A 306 5.73 -5.17 -32.26
N PHE A 307 5.92 -4.08 -31.52
CA PHE A 307 7.04 -3.95 -30.58
C PHE A 307 6.96 -4.96 -29.42
N LEU A 308 5.80 -5.09 -28.80
CA LEU A 308 5.57 -6.08 -27.74
C LEU A 308 5.73 -7.51 -28.30
N ARG A 309 5.17 -7.77 -29.47
CA ARG A 309 5.24 -9.07 -30.12
C ARG A 309 6.67 -9.50 -30.39
N GLN A 310 7.50 -8.61 -30.91
CA GLN A 310 8.92 -8.86 -31.13
C GLN A 310 9.62 -9.34 -29.85
N ILE A 311 9.32 -8.72 -28.70
CA ILE A 311 9.91 -9.09 -27.42
C ILE A 311 9.36 -10.42 -26.89
N ILE A 312 8.07 -10.67 -27.06
CA ILE A 312 7.44 -11.97 -26.71
C ILE A 312 8.10 -13.10 -27.50
N ASP A 313 8.35 -12.89 -28.79
CA ASP A 313 8.94 -13.92 -29.67
C ASP A 313 10.41 -14.24 -29.37
N MET A 314 11.11 -13.35 -28.67
CA MET A 314 12.44 -13.64 -28.12
C MET A 314 12.42 -14.68 -26.98
N VAL A 315 11.26 -14.95 -26.37
CA VAL A 315 11.14 -16.01 -25.36
C VAL A 315 10.79 -17.32 -26.07
N PRO A 316 11.67 -18.34 -26.03
CA PRO A 316 11.40 -19.62 -26.67
C PRO A 316 10.10 -20.25 -26.14
N PRO A 317 9.27 -20.89 -27.00
CA PRO A 317 7.99 -21.48 -26.61
C PRO A 317 8.07 -22.43 -25.42
N GLU A 318 9.12 -23.23 -25.34
CA GLU A 318 9.35 -24.19 -24.25
C GLU A 318 9.64 -23.51 -22.90
N LYS A 319 10.01 -22.21 -22.88
CA LYS A 319 10.21 -21.40 -21.68
C LYS A 319 8.97 -20.62 -21.28
N ARG A 320 7.92 -20.62 -22.10
CA ARG A 320 6.66 -19.90 -21.83
C ARG A 320 5.76 -20.65 -20.84
N VAL A 321 6.29 -20.93 -19.64
CA VAL A 321 5.58 -21.67 -18.58
C VAL A 321 5.63 -20.91 -17.26
N GLY A 322 4.49 -20.86 -16.57
CA GLY A 322 4.34 -20.20 -15.25
C GLY A 322 4.42 -18.67 -15.34
N PRO A 323 5.03 -17.99 -14.36
CA PRO A 323 5.15 -16.53 -14.37
C PRO A 323 5.92 -16.02 -15.58
N MET A 324 5.38 -14.97 -16.26
CA MET A 324 6.03 -14.36 -17.42
C MET A 324 7.31 -13.61 -17.00
N ILE A 325 7.29 -12.96 -15.86
CA ILE A 325 8.37 -12.07 -15.40
C ILE A 325 9.12 -12.76 -14.25
N LYS A 326 10.20 -13.45 -14.62
CA LYS A 326 11.09 -14.14 -13.68
C LYS A 326 12.48 -13.51 -13.72
N CYS A 327 13.11 -13.40 -12.57
CA CYS A 327 14.49 -12.97 -12.46
C CYS A 327 15.41 -14.02 -13.10
N GLU A 328 16.21 -13.63 -14.06
CA GLU A 328 17.10 -14.52 -14.84
C GLU A 328 18.08 -15.29 -13.96
N SER A 329 18.56 -14.66 -12.88
CA SER A 329 19.56 -15.29 -11.98
C SER A 329 18.95 -16.30 -11.01
N THR A 330 17.66 -16.18 -10.66
CA THR A 330 17.04 -17.04 -9.65
C THR A 330 15.92 -17.93 -10.20
N GLY A 331 15.41 -17.64 -11.40
CA GLY A 331 14.23 -18.30 -11.98
C GLY A 331 12.91 -17.98 -11.25
N MET A 332 12.94 -17.15 -10.22
CA MET A 332 11.79 -16.82 -9.38
C MET A 332 11.16 -15.47 -9.81
N PRO A 333 9.85 -15.27 -9.59
CA PRO A 333 9.25 -13.96 -9.79
C PRO A 333 9.96 -12.87 -8.99
N TYR A 334 10.07 -11.69 -9.58
CA TYR A 334 10.74 -10.59 -8.94
C TYR A 334 10.06 -10.14 -7.64
N ARG A 335 10.88 -9.74 -6.67
CA ARG A 335 10.43 -8.90 -5.56
C ARG A 335 10.42 -7.45 -6.01
N TYR A 336 9.39 -6.70 -5.64
CA TYR A 336 9.16 -5.32 -6.10
C TYR A 336 10.40 -4.41 -6.01
N ARG A 337 11.09 -4.41 -4.86
CA ARG A 337 12.28 -3.56 -4.67
C ARG A 337 13.44 -3.96 -5.58
N PHE A 338 13.61 -5.25 -5.78
CA PHE A 338 14.69 -5.77 -6.63
C PHE A 338 14.40 -5.47 -8.10
N PHE A 339 13.16 -5.69 -8.56
CA PHE A 339 12.71 -5.28 -9.91
C PHE A 339 12.94 -3.79 -10.14
N SER A 340 12.45 -2.94 -9.23
CA SER A 340 12.58 -1.48 -9.37
C SER A 340 14.03 -1.02 -9.41
N LYS A 341 14.92 -1.67 -8.64
CA LYS A 341 16.36 -1.38 -8.66
C LYS A 341 16.97 -1.77 -10.01
N LYS A 342 16.72 -2.99 -10.48
CA LYS A 342 17.24 -3.48 -11.77
C LYS A 342 16.71 -2.64 -12.94
N TRP A 343 15.43 -2.36 -12.95
CA TRP A 343 14.86 -1.48 -13.97
C TRP A 343 15.51 -0.10 -13.97
N ARG A 344 15.78 0.50 -12.79
CA ARG A 344 16.41 1.82 -12.69
C ARG A 344 17.87 1.78 -13.18
N GLU A 345 18.61 0.72 -12.89
CA GLU A 345 19.96 0.52 -13.42
C GLU A 345 19.96 0.55 -14.96
N ILE A 346 19.07 -0.24 -15.59
CA ILE A 346 18.90 -0.27 -17.05
C ILE A 346 18.44 1.07 -17.60
N ALA A 347 17.44 1.70 -16.96
CA ALA A 347 16.88 2.97 -17.41
C ALA A 347 17.92 4.12 -17.36
N ASN A 348 18.81 4.11 -16.37
CA ASN A 348 19.92 5.09 -16.31
C ASN A 348 20.87 4.91 -17.49
N GLU A 349 21.22 3.68 -17.83
CA GLU A 349 22.09 3.39 -18.98
C GLU A 349 21.40 3.66 -20.32
N ALA A 350 20.06 3.54 -20.35
CA ALA A 350 19.24 3.92 -21.50
C ALA A 350 18.95 5.44 -21.60
N GLY A 351 19.53 6.27 -20.71
CA GLY A 351 19.36 7.71 -20.74
C GLY A 351 18.01 8.22 -20.24
N VAL A 352 17.21 7.37 -19.55
CA VAL A 352 15.90 7.77 -19.03
C VAL A 352 16.06 8.67 -17.79
N PRO A 353 15.42 9.84 -17.73
CA PRO A 353 15.51 10.78 -16.61
C PRO A 353 15.25 10.12 -15.25
N ALA A 354 15.97 10.56 -14.22
CA ALA A 354 15.93 9.96 -12.89
C ALA A 354 14.55 10.09 -12.20
N ASP A 355 13.76 11.08 -12.59
CA ASP A 355 12.42 11.30 -12.10
C ASP A 355 11.36 10.44 -12.80
N VAL A 356 11.67 9.78 -13.92
CA VAL A 356 10.79 8.81 -14.61
C VAL A 356 11.00 7.43 -13.99
N TRP A 357 9.93 6.76 -13.59
CA TRP A 357 9.97 5.44 -12.94
C TRP A 357 9.22 4.39 -13.77
N ASN A 358 9.55 3.11 -13.59
CA ASN A 358 8.86 2.04 -14.32
C ASN A 358 7.33 2.13 -14.26
N ARG A 359 6.76 2.45 -13.11
CA ARG A 359 5.30 2.62 -12.96
C ARG A 359 4.69 3.76 -13.79
N ASP A 360 5.53 4.65 -14.34
CA ASP A 360 5.09 5.73 -15.22
C ASP A 360 4.88 5.24 -16.67
N SER A 361 5.24 3.96 -16.97
CA SER A 361 5.01 3.31 -18.27
C SER A 361 3.54 3.30 -18.66
N ARG A 362 2.66 2.91 -17.73
CA ARG A 362 1.20 2.97 -17.93
C ARG A 362 0.72 4.40 -18.23
N ALA A 363 1.28 5.40 -17.53
CA ALA A 363 0.95 6.79 -17.79
C ALA A 363 1.42 7.23 -19.17
N GLY A 364 2.55 6.69 -19.64
CA GLY A 364 3.08 6.89 -20.98
C GLY A 364 2.13 6.38 -22.04
N GLY A 365 1.80 5.10 -22.04
CA GLY A 365 0.92 4.49 -23.04
C GLY A 365 -0.47 5.13 -23.07
N VAL A 366 -1.07 5.46 -21.91
CA VAL A 366 -2.36 6.18 -21.90
C VAL A 366 -2.23 7.58 -22.46
N THR A 367 -1.13 8.29 -22.20
CA THR A 367 -0.88 9.63 -22.74
C THR A 367 -0.70 9.58 -24.25
N GLU A 368 0.12 8.64 -24.75
CA GLU A 368 0.33 8.41 -26.17
C GLU A 368 -0.98 8.11 -26.91
N GLY A 369 -1.80 7.15 -26.40
CA GLY A 369 -3.10 6.86 -26.99
C GLY A 369 -4.03 8.07 -27.00
N SER A 370 -4.00 8.92 -25.95
CA SER A 370 -4.75 10.17 -25.89
C SER A 370 -4.23 11.21 -26.90
N ASP A 371 -2.90 11.28 -27.12
CA ASP A 371 -2.30 12.21 -28.09
C ASP A 371 -2.54 11.76 -29.54
N ALA A 372 -2.57 10.43 -29.76
CA ALA A 372 -3.01 9.84 -31.02
C ALA A 372 -4.50 10.11 -31.36
N GLY A 373 -5.28 10.59 -30.39
CA GLY A 373 -6.68 10.97 -30.58
C GLY A 373 -7.68 9.84 -30.32
N ALA A 374 -7.28 8.82 -29.56
CA ALA A 374 -8.22 7.78 -29.14
C ALA A 374 -9.33 8.36 -28.24
N ASP A 375 -10.54 7.84 -28.41
CA ASP A 375 -11.69 8.21 -27.59
C ASP A 375 -11.44 7.94 -26.11
N LEU A 376 -11.99 8.79 -25.23
CA LEU A 376 -11.76 8.72 -23.79
C LEU A 376 -12.31 7.41 -23.19
N GLU A 377 -13.44 6.88 -23.69
CA GLU A 377 -14.00 5.62 -23.22
C GLU A 377 -13.16 4.43 -23.69
N HIS A 378 -12.68 4.45 -24.94
CA HIS A 378 -11.76 3.42 -25.43
C HIS A 378 -10.46 3.41 -24.61
N LEU A 379 -9.89 4.58 -24.30
CA LEU A 379 -8.73 4.69 -23.41
C LEU A 379 -9.03 4.22 -21.98
N ARG A 380 -10.25 4.46 -21.49
CA ARG A 380 -10.68 4.00 -20.18
C ARG A 380 -10.71 2.47 -20.11
N HIS A 381 -11.28 1.84 -21.14
CA HIS A 381 -11.31 0.38 -21.26
C HIS A 381 -9.90 -0.19 -21.44
N HIS A 382 -9.11 0.33 -22.39
CA HIS A 382 -7.74 -0.08 -22.59
C HIS A 382 -6.88 0.00 -21.33
N ALA A 383 -7.00 1.10 -20.58
CA ALA A 383 -6.29 1.28 -19.33
C ALA A 383 -6.95 0.56 -18.12
N ASN A 384 -8.06 -0.15 -18.30
CA ASN A 384 -8.75 -0.82 -17.19
C ASN A 384 -9.03 0.12 -16.00
N HIS A 385 -9.56 1.32 -16.30
CA HIS A 385 -9.98 2.30 -15.30
C HIS A 385 -11.48 2.16 -15.02
N LYS A 386 -11.83 1.92 -13.75
CA LYS A 386 -13.24 1.84 -13.31
C LYS A 386 -13.96 3.21 -13.45
N ASN A 387 -13.22 4.32 -13.33
CA ASN A 387 -13.77 5.66 -13.36
C ASN A 387 -13.08 6.50 -14.45
N ALA A 388 -13.88 7.13 -15.31
CA ALA A 388 -13.42 8.05 -16.37
C ALA A 388 -12.54 9.20 -15.86
N GLN A 389 -12.81 9.72 -14.65
CA GLN A 389 -11.95 10.73 -14.01
C GLN A 389 -10.50 10.25 -13.81
N THR A 390 -10.28 8.94 -13.69
CA THR A 390 -8.92 8.40 -13.59
C THR A 390 -8.21 8.51 -14.95
N THR A 391 -8.90 8.26 -16.05
CA THR A 391 -8.37 8.41 -17.41
C THR A 391 -8.11 9.87 -17.72
N GLN A 392 -9.00 10.79 -17.35
CA GLN A 392 -8.83 12.24 -17.55
C GLN A 392 -7.56 12.80 -16.90
N ARG A 393 -7.05 12.19 -15.81
CA ARG A 393 -5.76 12.60 -15.20
C ARG A 393 -4.57 12.36 -16.12
N TYR A 394 -4.67 11.43 -17.05
CA TYR A 394 -3.65 11.13 -18.07
C TYR A 394 -3.90 11.89 -19.38
N ASN A 395 -5.11 12.39 -19.60
CA ASN A 395 -5.42 13.27 -20.72
C ASN A 395 -4.86 14.68 -20.45
N ARG A 396 -3.55 14.83 -20.69
CA ARG A 396 -2.83 16.06 -20.42
C ARG A 396 -3.05 17.05 -21.56
N LYS A 397 -3.02 18.35 -21.22
CA LYS A 397 -3.01 19.41 -22.22
C LYS A 397 -1.65 19.38 -22.93
N THR A 398 -1.65 19.04 -24.24
CA THR A 398 -0.47 19.10 -25.09
C THR A 398 -0.71 20.09 -26.23
N LEU A 399 0.38 20.57 -26.84
CA LEU A 399 0.28 21.47 -28.01
C LEU A 399 -0.43 20.73 -29.15
N GLU A 400 -0.12 19.48 -29.39
CA GLU A 400 -0.74 18.64 -30.44
C GLU A 400 -2.26 18.57 -30.32
N LYS A 401 -2.80 18.40 -29.09
CA LYS A 401 -4.26 18.41 -28.87
C LYS A 401 -4.89 19.76 -29.20
N THR A 402 -4.22 20.87 -28.90
CA THR A 402 -4.72 22.18 -29.24
C THR A 402 -4.64 22.45 -30.74
N GLN A 403 -3.61 21.97 -31.41
CA GLN A 403 -3.49 22.00 -32.88
C GLN A 403 -4.58 21.18 -33.54
N LYS A 404 -4.81 19.92 -33.11
CA LYS A 404 -5.88 19.07 -33.64
C LYS A 404 -7.27 19.71 -33.52
N VAL A 405 -7.54 20.39 -32.40
CA VAL A 405 -8.79 21.16 -32.24
C VAL A 405 -8.84 22.32 -33.22
N ALA A 406 -7.72 23.01 -33.45
CA ALA A 406 -7.66 24.09 -34.43
C ALA A 406 -7.94 23.59 -35.85
N GLU A 407 -7.32 22.49 -36.26
CA GLU A 407 -7.54 21.82 -37.56
C GLU A 407 -9.00 21.41 -37.75
N LEU A 408 -9.62 20.76 -36.77
CA LEU A 408 -11.03 20.38 -36.82
C LEU A 408 -11.95 21.59 -36.93
N ARG A 409 -11.66 22.70 -36.22
CA ARG A 409 -12.43 23.94 -36.32
C ARG A 409 -12.30 24.58 -37.68
N VAL A 410 -11.10 24.58 -38.28
CA VAL A 410 -10.86 25.11 -39.62
C VAL A 410 -11.60 24.27 -40.65
N ALA A 411 -11.49 22.95 -40.61
CA ALA A 411 -12.20 22.02 -41.48
C ALA A 411 -13.73 22.23 -41.43
N HIS A 412 -14.28 22.32 -40.20
CA HIS A 412 -15.71 22.57 -40.03
C HIS A 412 -16.20 23.88 -40.61
N ARG A 413 -15.41 24.95 -40.52
CA ARG A 413 -15.73 26.23 -41.14
C ARG A 413 -15.66 26.16 -42.67
N GLY A 414 -14.67 25.43 -43.21
CA GLY A 414 -14.55 25.18 -44.66
C GLY A 414 -15.77 24.50 -45.24
N GLN A 415 -16.31 23.47 -44.55
CA GLN A 415 -17.52 22.75 -44.94
C GLN A 415 -18.79 23.63 -44.95
N LYS A 416 -18.89 24.64 -44.05
CA LYS A 416 -20.02 25.56 -43.99
C LYS A 416 -20.00 26.65 -45.09
N ASN A 417 -18.84 26.86 -45.69
CA ASN A 417 -18.67 27.87 -46.74
C ASN A 417 -18.75 27.32 -48.17
N VAL A 418 -19.13 26.03 -48.34
CA VAL A 418 -19.44 25.47 -49.68
C VAL A 418 -20.91 25.80 -49.95
N PRO A 419 -21.21 26.67 -50.96
CA PRO A 419 -22.60 26.98 -51.35
C PRO A 419 -23.24 25.65 -51.78
N ALA A 420 -24.45 25.38 -51.35
CA ALA A 420 -25.27 24.31 -51.86
C ALA A 420 -25.50 24.62 -53.36
N THR A 421 -24.89 23.78 -54.24
CA THR A 421 -25.15 23.77 -55.69
C THR A 421 -26.43 23.05 -55.95
#